data_e455151a111dd3e6f4e3f10d8572541b
#
_entry.id   e455151a111dd3e6f4e3f10d8572541b
#
_cell.length_a   1.000
_cell.length_b   1.000
_cell.length_c   1.000
_cell.angle_alpha   90.00
_cell.angle_beta   90.00
_cell.angle_gamma   90.00
#
_symmetry.space_group_name_H-M   'P 1'
#
loop_
_entity.id
_entity.type
_entity.pdbx_description
1 polymer ?
#
loop_
_entity_poly.entity_id
_entity_poly.type
_entity_poly.pdbx_seq_one_letter_code
_entity_poly.pdbx_strand_id
1 'polypeptide(L)'
;MNAKKRPVSFYENDYDISEFDEIQVPQHIELAGYDKIHYINTMYPWEGHEYRRPAGTCNHIGEGMFSEASYNPTGSYVRFFDLEEALIGKRVILSFEGAEQAIYVWINGEFVGYAEDSFTVSEFDITPYVKETGNRLCVEVHKRSTAAFLEDQDFFRFFGLFRDVNLYGLPDIHVSDLWIRPKCALDGRQASMEIELKTTKGKTASYADARAEICLLDGHQMIAKEEVSVSESFRADLTISEPVQLWNCDDPKLYQVEIRIFDGQGDLIEIIPYQVGFRTICIEDGIIKLNGRRLIINGVNRHEWNAKSGRCISENDEIYDIECMKRNNINAVRTCHYPDRTTWYYRCDEAGIYVMAEVNLESHGSWQKMGAVEPSWNVPGSVELWQDVVLDRVKSNFEMFKNHTSVLFWSLGNESYAGEVLKEMNAYYKKRDPGRLVHYEGVFQNRDYEDNISDVESQMYAPPGRVREYLENEPKKPFILCEYMHDMGNSLGGV
;
A
#
# COMPACT_ATOMS: atom_id res chain seq x y z
N MET A 1 12.88 -10.21 22.25
CA MET A 1 14.24 -10.81 22.37
C MET A 1 14.99 -10.71 21.05
N ASN A 2 16.28 -10.94 20.98
CA ASN A 2 16.98 -11.08 19.70
C ASN A 2 16.61 -12.41 19.02
N ALA A 3 16.59 -12.43 17.69
CA ALA A 3 16.21 -13.59 16.88
C ALA A 3 16.93 -14.90 17.31
N LYS A 4 18.23 -14.82 17.56
CA LYS A 4 19.03 -15.98 18.00
C LYS A 4 18.65 -16.56 19.36
N LYS A 5 17.97 -15.79 20.22
CA LYS A 5 17.60 -16.19 21.60
C LYS A 5 16.08 -16.24 21.81
N ARG A 6 15.31 -16.11 20.75
CA ARG A 6 13.85 -16.13 20.84
C ARG A 6 13.33 -17.53 21.26
N PRO A 7 12.15 -17.60 21.86
CA PRO A 7 11.52 -18.88 22.20
C PRO A 7 10.98 -19.55 20.94
N VAL A 8 11.80 -20.35 20.27
CA VAL A 8 11.47 -20.95 18.95
C VAL A 8 10.24 -21.85 18.95
N SER A 9 9.86 -22.40 20.11
CA SER A 9 8.70 -23.30 20.28
C SER A 9 7.46 -22.58 20.86
N PHE A 10 7.48 -21.26 20.97
CA PHE A 10 6.38 -20.52 21.62
C PHE A 10 5.00 -20.73 20.99
N TYR A 11 4.96 -21.20 19.75
CA TYR A 11 3.73 -21.50 19.02
C TYR A 11 3.11 -22.84 19.39
N GLU A 12 3.83 -23.72 20.07
CA GLU A 12 3.31 -25.02 20.53
C GLU A 12 2.20 -24.82 21.56
N ASN A 13 1.17 -25.69 21.53
CA ASN A 13 -0.04 -25.48 22.31
C ASN A 13 0.19 -25.59 23.83
N ASP A 14 1.18 -26.33 24.24
CA ASP A 14 1.56 -26.57 25.64
C ASP A 14 2.71 -25.68 26.14
N TYR A 15 3.20 -24.78 25.29
CA TYR A 15 4.26 -23.85 25.69
C TYR A 15 3.76 -22.90 26.78
N ASP A 16 4.50 -22.83 27.89
CA ASP A 16 4.20 -21.95 29.03
C ASP A 16 4.51 -20.48 28.69
N ILE A 17 3.51 -19.63 28.74
CA ILE A 17 3.58 -18.19 28.51
C ILE A 17 3.50 -17.36 29.78
N SER A 18 3.61 -17.96 30.95
CA SER A 18 3.50 -17.26 32.25
C SER A 18 4.56 -16.14 32.43
N GLU A 19 5.66 -16.22 31.69
CA GLU A 19 6.72 -15.22 31.66
C GLU A 19 6.50 -14.13 30.57
N PHE A 20 5.38 -14.19 29.81
CA PHE A 20 5.08 -13.17 28.81
C PHE A 20 4.35 -11.99 29.45
N ASP A 21 4.73 -10.80 29.03
CA ASP A 21 4.01 -9.58 29.40
C ASP A 21 2.79 -9.36 28.49
N GLU A 22 1.81 -8.59 28.98
CA GLU A 22 0.70 -8.12 28.15
C GLU A 22 1.11 -6.87 27.37
N ILE A 23 0.78 -6.83 26.08
CA ILE A 23 1.00 -5.68 25.20
C ILE A 23 -0.28 -5.33 24.45
N GLN A 24 -0.56 -4.06 24.31
CA GLN A 24 -1.66 -3.59 23.46
C GLN A 24 -1.29 -3.74 21.97
N VAL A 25 -2.26 -4.09 21.13
CA VAL A 25 -2.15 -4.08 19.65
C VAL A 25 -3.31 -3.24 19.12
N PRO A 26 -3.07 -2.29 18.23
CA PRO A 26 -1.78 -1.96 17.59
C PRO A 26 -0.81 -1.19 18.51
N GLN A 27 0.50 -1.51 18.41
CA GLN A 27 1.56 -0.79 19.11
C GLN A 27 2.95 -1.15 18.57
N HIS A 28 3.90 -0.19 18.62
CA HIS A 28 5.32 -0.47 18.41
C HIS A 28 5.97 -1.06 19.65
N ILE A 29 6.81 -2.07 19.46
CA ILE A 29 7.52 -2.75 20.56
C ILE A 29 8.45 -1.79 21.31
N GLU A 30 9.06 -0.83 20.61
CA GLU A 30 9.90 0.21 21.22
C GLU A 30 9.10 1.12 22.15
N LEU A 31 7.90 1.54 21.74
CA LEU A 31 7.04 2.41 22.56
C LEU A 31 6.43 1.66 23.74
N ALA A 32 6.32 0.34 23.66
CA ALA A 32 5.96 -0.51 24.79
C ALA A 32 7.13 -0.72 25.78
N GLY A 33 8.34 -0.25 25.46
CA GLY A 33 9.51 -0.28 26.35
C GLY A 33 10.40 -1.51 26.21
N TYR A 34 10.18 -2.37 25.19
CA TYR A 34 10.95 -3.61 25.02
C TYR A 34 12.16 -3.47 24.09
N ASP A 35 12.29 -2.35 23.35
CA ASP A 35 13.46 -2.02 22.56
C ASP A 35 13.69 -0.50 22.56
N LYS A 36 14.77 -0.06 21.93
CA LYS A 36 15.13 1.35 21.82
C LYS A 36 14.72 1.91 20.48
N ILE A 37 14.24 3.15 20.51
CA ILE A 37 13.97 3.92 19.30
C ILE A 37 15.30 4.28 18.65
N HIS A 38 15.44 3.96 17.37
CA HIS A 38 16.56 4.37 16.54
C HIS A 38 16.10 5.26 15.40
N TYR A 39 16.90 6.27 15.09
CA TYR A 39 16.76 7.05 13.87
C TYR A 39 18.04 6.91 13.04
N ILE A 40 17.88 6.51 11.78
CA ILE A 40 18.98 6.39 10.82
C ILE A 40 18.44 6.79 9.45
N ASN A 41 19.13 7.72 8.77
CA ASN A 41 18.67 8.26 7.49
C ASN A 41 19.42 7.72 6.27
N THR A 42 20.76 7.77 6.25
CA THR A 42 21.55 7.59 5.01
C THR A 42 22.29 6.27 4.90
N MET A 43 22.13 5.39 5.87
CA MET A 43 22.83 4.09 5.90
C MET A 43 21.87 3.01 6.38
N TYR A 44 22.09 1.79 5.92
CA TYR A 44 21.41 0.67 6.54
C TYR A 44 21.73 0.58 8.03
N PRO A 45 20.75 0.28 8.90
CA PRO A 45 20.94 0.24 10.36
C PRO A 45 21.98 -0.77 10.86
N TRP A 46 22.45 -1.64 10.02
CA TRP A 46 23.47 -2.65 10.31
C TRP A 46 24.79 -2.36 9.63
N GLU A 47 25.01 -1.24 8.99
CA GLU A 47 26.29 -0.92 8.33
C GLU A 47 27.49 -0.95 9.30
N GLY A 48 28.65 -1.59 8.91
CA GLY A 48 29.83 -1.90 9.72
C GLY A 48 29.78 -3.29 10.41
N HIS A 49 28.65 -4.07 10.30
CA HIS A 49 28.55 -5.42 10.86
C HIS A 49 28.65 -6.51 9.78
N GLU A 50 29.19 -7.68 10.12
CA GLU A 50 29.48 -8.77 9.16
C GLU A 50 28.24 -9.35 8.48
N TYR A 51 27.09 -9.35 9.17
CA TYR A 51 25.83 -9.88 8.64
C TYR A 51 25.09 -8.97 7.64
N ARG A 52 25.74 -7.87 7.24
CA ARG A 52 25.17 -6.87 6.40
C ARG A 52 25.58 -6.99 4.97
N ARG A 53 25.08 -7.94 4.26
CA ARG A 53 25.35 -8.09 2.83
C ARG A 53 24.04 -8.21 2.08
N PRO A 54 23.86 -7.45 0.99
CA PRO A 54 22.74 -7.62 0.10
C PRO A 54 22.63 -9.05 -0.42
N ALA A 55 21.45 -9.48 -0.78
CA ALA A 55 21.23 -10.77 -1.39
C ALA A 55 22.17 -10.99 -2.60
N GLY A 56 22.72 -12.18 -2.73
CA GLY A 56 23.68 -12.53 -3.78
C GLY A 56 25.14 -12.20 -3.49
N THR A 57 25.44 -11.52 -2.38
CA THR A 57 26.82 -11.19 -2.00
C THR A 57 27.39 -12.11 -0.92
N CYS A 58 26.55 -12.92 -0.26
CA CYS A 58 26.98 -13.93 0.72
C CYS A 58 27.45 -15.20 0.03
N ASN A 59 28.66 -15.67 0.37
CA ASN A 59 29.26 -16.85 -0.22
C ASN A 59 28.99 -18.13 0.57
N HIS A 60 28.54 -18.03 1.81
CA HIS A 60 28.32 -19.16 2.72
C HIS A 60 26.91 -19.13 3.30
N ILE A 61 26.29 -20.30 3.43
CA ILE A 61 24.99 -20.46 4.10
C ILE A 61 25.14 -20.01 5.58
N GLY A 62 24.24 -19.13 6.02
CA GLY A 62 24.26 -18.55 7.37
C GLY A 62 25.15 -17.32 7.55
N GLU A 63 26.04 -17.02 6.61
CA GLU A 63 26.86 -15.80 6.67
C GLU A 63 26.03 -14.59 6.26
N GLY A 64 25.99 -13.58 7.13
CA GLY A 64 25.25 -12.35 6.88
C GLY A 64 23.73 -12.45 7.04
N MET A 65 23.20 -13.57 7.54
CA MET A 65 21.76 -13.74 7.79
C MET A 65 21.32 -13.00 9.04
N PHE A 66 20.15 -12.35 8.96
CA PHE A 66 19.58 -11.64 10.10
C PHE A 66 19.21 -12.53 11.28
N SER A 67 18.85 -13.81 11.05
CA SER A 67 18.58 -14.79 12.09
C SER A 67 19.78 -15.09 12.98
N GLU A 68 21.00 -14.89 12.47
CA GLU A 68 22.27 -15.09 13.19
C GLU A 68 22.88 -13.80 13.74
N ALA A 69 22.25 -12.65 13.46
CA ALA A 69 22.73 -11.35 13.89
C ALA A 69 22.78 -11.24 15.43
N SER A 70 23.78 -10.54 15.93
CA SER A 70 23.89 -10.24 17.36
C SER A 70 22.81 -9.30 17.86
N TYR A 71 22.24 -8.50 16.96
CA TYR A 71 21.13 -7.61 17.22
C TYR A 71 20.10 -7.69 16.07
N ASN A 72 19.06 -8.45 16.30
CA ASN A 72 17.84 -8.49 15.52
C ASN A 72 16.65 -8.76 16.46
N PRO A 73 16.03 -7.72 17.03
CA PRO A 73 14.90 -7.90 17.93
C PRO A 73 13.76 -8.65 17.24
N THR A 74 13.12 -9.53 18.04
CA THR A 74 11.99 -10.34 17.59
C THR A 74 10.92 -10.31 18.68
N GLY A 75 9.68 -10.03 18.29
CA GLY A 75 8.49 -10.08 19.14
C GLY A 75 7.72 -11.37 18.92
N SER A 76 7.46 -12.10 20.01
CA SER A 76 6.63 -13.31 20.00
C SER A 76 5.30 -12.98 20.67
N TYR A 77 4.22 -12.95 19.90
CA TYR A 77 2.87 -12.61 20.36
C TYR A 77 2.03 -13.87 20.49
N VAL A 78 1.23 -13.92 21.53
CA VAL A 78 0.23 -14.98 21.75
C VAL A 78 -1.12 -14.35 22.09
N ARG A 79 -2.17 -14.78 21.39
CA ARG A 79 -3.56 -14.37 21.67
C ARG A 79 -4.46 -15.59 21.72
N PHE A 80 -5.24 -15.71 22.79
CA PHE A 80 -6.34 -16.67 22.86
C PHE A 80 -7.63 -16.00 22.40
N PHE A 81 -8.46 -16.72 21.64
CA PHE A 81 -9.74 -16.21 21.17
C PHE A 81 -10.74 -17.32 20.86
N ASP A 82 -11.99 -16.97 20.90
CA ASP A 82 -13.11 -17.77 20.41
C ASP A 82 -13.65 -17.12 19.13
N LEU A 83 -14.16 -17.92 18.20
CA LEU A 83 -14.86 -17.37 17.04
C LEU A 83 -16.20 -16.76 17.50
N GLU A 84 -16.47 -15.55 17.03
CA GLU A 84 -17.79 -14.97 17.14
C GLU A 84 -18.82 -15.81 16.38
N GLU A 85 -20.07 -15.86 16.87
CA GLU A 85 -21.15 -16.65 16.27
C GLU A 85 -21.31 -16.37 14.76
N ALA A 86 -21.12 -15.11 14.35
CA ALA A 86 -21.18 -14.67 12.96
C ALA A 86 -20.10 -15.28 12.05
N LEU A 87 -19.01 -15.82 12.60
CA LEU A 87 -17.90 -16.44 11.88
C LEU A 87 -17.99 -17.97 11.81
N ILE A 88 -18.80 -18.59 12.68
CA ILE A 88 -18.93 -20.05 12.77
C ILE A 88 -19.48 -20.60 11.46
N GLY A 89 -18.80 -21.60 10.91
CA GLY A 89 -19.19 -22.26 9.64
C GLY A 89 -18.82 -21.48 8.37
N LYS A 90 -18.25 -20.29 8.50
CA LYS A 90 -17.75 -19.50 7.34
C LYS A 90 -16.27 -19.78 7.05
N ARG A 91 -15.81 -19.37 5.89
CA ARG A 91 -14.38 -19.20 5.63
C ARG A 91 -13.90 -18.01 6.46
N VAL A 92 -12.87 -18.20 7.28
CA VAL A 92 -12.36 -17.17 8.19
C VAL A 92 -11.00 -16.69 7.73
N ILE A 93 -10.89 -15.38 7.54
CA ILE A 93 -9.66 -14.69 7.15
C ILE A 93 -9.10 -13.94 8.36
N LEU A 94 -7.79 -14.11 8.60
CA LEU A 94 -7.01 -13.31 9.51
C LEU A 94 -6.25 -12.25 8.71
N SER A 95 -6.50 -10.98 8.99
CA SER A 95 -5.92 -9.83 8.29
C SER A 95 -5.03 -9.04 9.23
N PHE A 96 -3.79 -8.78 8.81
CA PHE A 96 -2.87 -7.84 9.43
C PHE A 96 -2.83 -6.59 8.54
N GLU A 97 -3.34 -5.47 9.02
CA GLU A 97 -3.39 -4.20 8.27
C GLU A 97 -2.00 -3.57 8.11
N GLY A 98 -1.04 -3.97 8.95
CA GLY A 98 0.36 -3.60 8.86
C GLY A 98 1.18 -4.21 9.99
N ALA A 99 2.33 -4.78 9.61
CA ALA A 99 3.25 -5.41 10.56
C ALA A 99 4.70 -5.17 10.12
N GLU A 100 5.50 -4.54 10.95
CA GLU A 100 6.87 -4.15 10.62
C GLU A 100 7.85 -5.10 11.33
N GLN A 101 8.70 -5.87 10.60
CA GLN A 101 8.74 -5.98 9.14
C GLN A 101 8.17 -7.32 8.66
N ALA A 102 8.73 -8.44 9.09
CA ALA A 102 8.35 -9.77 8.63
C ALA A 102 7.62 -10.54 9.73
N ILE A 103 6.57 -11.23 9.35
CA ILE A 103 5.75 -12.02 10.26
C ILE A 103 5.68 -13.49 9.87
N TYR A 104 5.68 -14.34 10.89
CA TYR A 104 5.31 -15.74 10.82
C TYR A 104 4.07 -15.95 11.68
N VAL A 105 3.12 -16.72 11.17
CA VAL A 105 1.80 -16.91 11.79
C VAL A 105 1.53 -18.38 12.03
N TRP A 106 1.04 -18.72 13.25
CA TRP A 106 0.57 -20.05 13.62
C TRP A 106 -0.80 -19.96 14.28
N ILE A 107 -1.65 -20.94 14.03
CA ILE A 107 -2.92 -21.15 14.70
C ILE A 107 -2.93 -22.55 15.30
N ASN A 108 -3.21 -22.66 16.60
CA ASN A 108 -3.33 -23.94 17.31
C ASN A 108 -2.11 -24.86 17.14
N GLY A 109 -0.90 -24.27 17.05
CA GLY A 109 0.36 -24.98 16.86
C GLY A 109 0.74 -25.29 15.41
N GLU A 110 -0.14 -25.03 14.46
CA GLU A 110 0.10 -25.28 13.04
C GLU A 110 0.54 -24.00 12.32
N PHE A 111 1.56 -24.11 11.46
CA PHE A 111 2.05 -22.98 10.67
C PHE A 111 1.05 -22.60 9.57
N VAL A 112 0.65 -21.34 9.58
CA VAL A 112 -0.31 -20.78 8.61
C VAL A 112 0.39 -20.10 7.44
N GLY A 113 1.39 -19.25 7.72
CA GLY A 113 2.06 -18.53 6.66
C GLY A 113 3.09 -17.52 7.12
N TYR A 114 3.69 -16.87 6.14
CA TYR A 114 4.70 -15.82 6.24
C TYR A 114 4.29 -14.63 5.39
N ALA A 115 4.60 -13.42 5.85
CA ALA A 115 4.49 -12.20 5.06
C ALA A 115 5.60 -11.21 5.42
N GLU A 116 5.98 -10.41 4.45
CA GLU A 116 6.80 -9.19 4.59
C GLU A 116 6.19 -8.11 3.68
N ASP A 117 6.60 -6.90 3.76
CA ASP A 117 6.02 -5.64 3.33
C ASP A 117 5.17 -5.02 4.45
N SER A 118 5.84 -4.15 5.21
CA SER A 118 5.32 -3.62 6.46
C SER A 118 4.02 -2.84 6.34
N PHE A 119 3.77 -2.20 5.19
CA PHE A 119 2.73 -1.20 5.01
C PHE A 119 1.56 -1.66 4.14
N THR A 120 1.61 -2.88 3.63
CA THR A 120 0.48 -3.49 2.91
C THR A 120 -0.24 -4.52 3.77
N VAL A 121 -1.50 -4.78 3.44
CA VAL A 121 -2.33 -5.76 4.16
C VAL A 121 -1.85 -7.17 3.86
N SER A 122 -1.71 -7.98 4.89
CA SER A 122 -1.36 -9.40 4.78
C SER A 122 -2.52 -10.26 5.30
N GLU A 123 -3.10 -11.08 4.44
CA GLU A 123 -4.27 -11.89 4.72
C GLU A 123 -3.97 -13.39 4.66
N PHE A 124 -4.54 -14.14 5.59
CA PHE A 124 -4.39 -15.58 5.70
C PHE A 124 -5.74 -16.27 5.86
N ASP A 125 -6.05 -17.25 5.01
CA ASP A 125 -7.20 -18.13 5.21
C ASP A 125 -6.89 -19.11 6.35
N ILE A 126 -7.48 -18.86 7.50
CA ILE A 126 -7.28 -19.66 8.71
C ILE A 126 -8.38 -20.70 8.93
N THR A 127 -9.32 -20.83 8.02
CA THR A 127 -10.44 -21.77 8.11
C THR A 127 -10.01 -23.20 8.46
N PRO A 128 -8.92 -23.75 7.87
CA PRO A 128 -8.51 -25.12 8.20
C PRO A 128 -7.96 -25.32 9.61
N TYR A 129 -7.59 -24.24 10.28
CA TYR A 129 -6.82 -24.25 11.52
C TYR A 129 -7.65 -23.88 12.75
N VAL A 130 -8.76 -23.14 12.57
CA VAL A 130 -9.57 -22.63 13.67
C VAL A 130 -10.62 -23.63 14.16
N LYS A 131 -10.96 -23.50 15.45
CA LYS A 131 -12.07 -24.16 16.15
C LYS A 131 -13.08 -23.10 16.58
N GLU A 132 -14.28 -23.51 16.96
CA GLU A 132 -15.28 -22.57 17.48
C GLU A 132 -14.79 -21.85 18.75
N THR A 133 -14.07 -22.57 19.61
CA THR A 133 -13.57 -22.04 20.89
C THR A 133 -12.14 -22.50 21.17
N GLY A 134 -11.44 -21.75 22.04
CA GLY A 134 -10.11 -22.10 22.55
C GLY A 134 -9.02 -22.05 21.49
N ASN A 135 -9.07 -21.09 20.57
CA ASN A 135 -8.01 -20.90 19.59
C ASN A 135 -6.82 -20.18 20.21
N ARG A 136 -5.63 -20.56 19.76
CA ARG A 136 -4.37 -19.92 20.09
C ARG A 136 -3.72 -19.38 18.81
N LEU A 137 -3.70 -18.06 18.64
CA LEU A 137 -2.95 -17.35 17.60
C LEU A 137 -1.54 -17.08 18.14
N CYS A 138 -0.53 -17.44 17.37
CA CYS A 138 0.86 -17.06 17.63
C CYS A 138 1.42 -16.32 16.43
N VAL A 139 2.08 -15.19 16.70
CA VAL A 139 2.72 -14.36 15.66
C VAL A 139 4.14 -14.02 16.09
N GLU A 140 5.10 -14.29 15.21
CA GLU A 140 6.49 -13.86 15.41
C GLU A 140 6.79 -12.72 14.44
N VAL A 141 7.23 -11.58 14.98
CA VAL A 141 7.56 -10.37 14.20
C VAL A 141 9.05 -10.11 14.30
N HIS A 142 9.73 -10.05 13.16
CA HIS A 142 11.17 -9.78 13.07
C HIS A 142 11.41 -8.32 12.67
N LYS A 143 12.26 -7.61 13.43
CA LYS A 143 12.65 -6.23 13.12
C LYS A 143 13.54 -6.12 11.88
N ARG A 144 14.26 -7.19 11.54
CA ARG A 144 15.16 -7.28 10.41
C ARG A 144 14.89 -8.54 9.61
N SER A 145 14.65 -8.37 8.34
CA SER A 145 14.51 -9.43 7.35
C SER A 145 15.16 -8.99 6.04
N THR A 146 15.05 -9.77 4.98
CA THR A 146 15.45 -9.34 3.64
C THR A 146 14.70 -8.06 3.19
N ALA A 147 13.45 -7.90 3.61
CA ALA A 147 12.67 -6.70 3.36
C ALA A 147 13.35 -5.41 3.85
N ALA A 148 14.15 -5.48 4.91
CA ALA A 148 14.86 -4.32 5.46
C ALA A 148 15.83 -3.64 4.48
N PHE A 149 16.24 -4.31 3.41
CA PHE A 149 17.02 -3.70 2.33
C PHE A 149 16.18 -2.81 1.41
N LEU A 150 14.85 -3.02 1.38
CA LEU A 150 13.89 -2.29 0.56
C LEU A 150 13.01 -1.34 1.39
N GLU A 151 13.12 -1.40 2.72
CA GLU A 151 12.38 -0.58 3.68
C GLU A 151 13.36 0.25 4.52
N ASP A 152 14.18 1.02 3.80
CA ASP A 152 15.27 1.82 4.40
C ASP A 152 14.94 3.32 4.41
N GLN A 153 13.67 3.66 4.65
CA GLN A 153 13.18 5.03 4.72
C GLN A 153 13.94 5.85 5.77
N ASP A 154 14.06 7.14 5.50
CA ASP A 154 14.60 8.13 6.44
C ASP A 154 13.59 8.42 7.55
N PHE A 155 13.50 7.51 8.52
CA PHE A 155 12.56 7.62 9.64
C PHE A 155 13.01 6.82 10.87
N PHE A 156 12.25 6.93 11.97
CA PHE A 156 12.44 6.11 13.15
C PHE A 156 12.22 4.63 12.86
N ARG A 157 13.15 3.77 13.30
CA ARG A 157 13.14 2.32 13.09
C ARG A 157 12.35 1.65 14.20
N PHE A 158 11.10 1.35 13.91
CA PHE A 158 10.18 0.60 14.76
C PHE A 158 10.01 -0.84 14.30
N PHE A 159 9.30 -1.64 15.09
CA PHE A 159 8.74 -2.93 14.67
C PHE A 159 7.58 -3.35 15.57
N GLY A 160 6.83 -4.34 15.13
CA GLY A 160 5.66 -4.88 15.81
C GLY A 160 4.40 -4.85 14.98
N LEU A 161 3.27 -5.19 15.59
CA LEU A 161 1.94 -5.10 14.99
C LEU A 161 1.43 -3.67 15.21
N PHE A 162 1.65 -2.79 14.24
CA PHE A 162 1.42 -1.36 14.40
C PHE A 162 0.10 -0.86 13.78
N ARG A 163 -0.59 -1.71 13.02
CA ARG A 163 -1.97 -1.50 12.56
C ARG A 163 -2.87 -2.62 13.07
N ASP A 164 -4.16 -2.52 12.83
CA ASP A 164 -5.16 -3.45 13.33
C ASP A 164 -4.94 -4.88 12.84
N VAL A 165 -5.37 -5.85 13.66
CA VAL A 165 -5.43 -7.26 13.33
C VAL A 165 -6.89 -7.71 13.42
N ASN A 166 -7.45 -8.13 12.28
CA ASN A 166 -8.88 -8.37 12.13
C ASN A 166 -9.17 -9.82 11.77
N LEU A 167 -10.36 -10.30 12.18
CA LEU A 167 -10.97 -11.52 11.68
C LEU A 167 -12.24 -11.16 10.94
N TYR A 168 -12.45 -11.75 9.76
CA TYR A 168 -13.72 -11.64 9.05
C TYR A 168 -14.09 -12.93 8.34
N GLY A 169 -15.41 -13.15 8.22
CA GLY A 169 -15.97 -14.33 7.57
C GLY A 169 -16.39 -14.02 6.15
N LEU A 170 -15.97 -14.84 5.20
CA LEU A 170 -16.38 -14.72 3.81
C LEU A 170 -17.70 -15.45 3.57
N PRO A 171 -18.62 -14.91 2.76
CA PRO A 171 -19.80 -15.63 2.30
C PRO A 171 -19.43 -16.79 1.37
N ASP A 172 -20.39 -17.65 1.09
CA ASP A 172 -20.18 -18.84 0.27
C ASP A 172 -19.75 -18.52 -1.17
N ILE A 173 -20.26 -17.44 -1.75
CA ILE A 173 -19.70 -16.82 -2.96
C ILE A 173 -19.26 -15.42 -2.54
N HIS A 174 -17.98 -15.11 -2.69
CA HIS A 174 -17.35 -13.87 -2.25
C HIS A 174 -16.65 -13.17 -3.41
N VAL A 175 -16.84 -11.86 -3.53
CA VAL A 175 -16.07 -11.03 -4.47
C VAL A 175 -14.69 -10.77 -3.88
N SER A 176 -13.69 -11.49 -4.37
CA SER A 176 -12.31 -11.43 -3.92
C SER A 176 -11.47 -10.33 -4.59
N ASP A 177 -11.94 -9.80 -5.72
CA ASP A 177 -11.31 -8.69 -6.44
C ASP A 177 -12.37 -7.87 -7.17
N LEU A 178 -12.25 -6.56 -7.06
CA LEU A 178 -13.13 -5.58 -7.67
C LEU A 178 -12.29 -4.50 -8.32
N TRP A 179 -12.52 -4.24 -9.61
CA TRP A 179 -11.92 -3.11 -10.30
C TRP A 179 -12.98 -2.28 -11.03
N ILE A 180 -13.14 -1.04 -10.59
CA ILE A 180 -14.14 -0.10 -11.10
C ILE A 180 -13.41 0.95 -11.95
N ARG A 181 -13.81 1.09 -13.21
CA ARG A 181 -13.22 2.05 -14.16
C ARG A 181 -14.28 3.02 -14.70
N PRO A 182 -14.54 4.14 -14.03
CA PRO A 182 -15.40 5.18 -14.54
C PRO A 182 -14.81 5.86 -15.77
N LYS A 183 -15.62 6.14 -16.78
CA LYS A 183 -15.24 6.84 -18.00
C LYS A 183 -16.32 7.90 -18.33
N CYS A 184 -15.90 9.06 -18.81
CA CYS A 184 -16.82 10.11 -19.29
C CYS A 184 -16.11 11.07 -20.22
N ALA A 185 -16.87 11.83 -21.00
CA ALA A 185 -16.37 13.00 -21.70
C ALA A 185 -16.13 14.16 -20.72
N LEU A 186 -15.37 15.18 -21.15
CA LEU A 186 -14.99 16.33 -20.32
C LEU A 186 -16.19 17.21 -19.87
N ASP A 187 -17.34 17.07 -20.52
CA ASP A 187 -18.59 17.71 -20.16
C ASP A 187 -19.50 16.83 -19.29
N GLY A 188 -18.96 15.70 -18.80
CA GLY A 188 -19.70 14.73 -18.00
C GLY A 188 -20.67 13.84 -18.78
N ARG A 189 -20.79 14.03 -20.09
CA ARG A 189 -21.66 13.21 -20.94
C ARG A 189 -20.95 11.92 -21.38
N GLN A 190 -21.72 11.02 -22.01
CA GLN A 190 -21.22 9.72 -22.45
C GLN A 190 -20.54 8.94 -21.30
N ALA A 191 -21.11 9.08 -20.11
CA ALA A 191 -20.58 8.42 -18.94
C ALA A 191 -20.87 6.91 -19.00
N SER A 192 -19.88 6.13 -18.61
CA SER A 192 -19.98 4.68 -18.48
C SER A 192 -19.07 4.20 -17.36
N MET A 193 -19.31 2.99 -16.92
CA MET A 193 -18.48 2.35 -15.90
C MET A 193 -18.24 0.90 -16.26
N GLU A 194 -17.00 0.54 -16.37
CA GLU A 194 -16.55 -0.82 -16.59
C GLU A 194 -16.13 -1.41 -15.24
N ILE A 195 -16.72 -2.55 -14.87
CA ILE A 195 -16.48 -3.20 -13.59
C ILE A 195 -16.04 -4.63 -13.84
N GLU A 196 -14.82 -4.97 -13.42
CA GLU A 196 -14.29 -6.33 -13.43
C GLU A 196 -14.37 -6.91 -12.02
N LEU A 197 -14.85 -8.13 -11.91
CA LEU A 197 -15.00 -8.83 -10.65
C LEU A 197 -14.36 -10.22 -10.75
N LYS A 198 -13.66 -10.61 -9.67
CA LYS A 198 -13.30 -12.01 -9.43
C LYS A 198 -13.99 -12.50 -8.17
N THR A 199 -14.40 -13.73 -8.18
CA THR A 199 -15.04 -14.36 -7.04
C THR A 199 -14.32 -15.62 -6.63
N THR A 200 -14.43 -15.94 -5.37
CA THR A 200 -14.08 -17.24 -4.81
C THR A 200 -15.33 -17.86 -4.21
N LYS A 201 -15.37 -19.19 -4.12
CA LYS A 201 -16.50 -19.88 -3.52
C LYS A 201 -16.08 -20.94 -2.52
N GLY A 202 -16.94 -21.19 -1.54
CA GLY A 202 -16.82 -22.30 -0.61
C GLY A 202 -16.92 -23.66 -1.33
N LYS A 203 -16.48 -24.72 -0.68
CA LYS A 203 -16.42 -26.08 -1.26
C LYS A 203 -17.77 -26.59 -1.75
N THR A 204 -18.86 -26.21 -1.12
CA THR A 204 -20.23 -26.65 -1.41
C THR A 204 -21.01 -25.66 -2.27
N ALA A 205 -20.52 -24.44 -2.46
CA ALA A 205 -21.19 -23.40 -3.23
C ALA A 205 -21.09 -23.64 -4.75
N SER A 206 -22.12 -23.19 -5.47
CA SER A 206 -22.21 -23.26 -6.93
C SER A 206 -22.49 -21.89 -7.52
N TYR A 207 -21.90 -21.62 -8.68
CA TYR A 207 -22.23 -20.43 -9.49
C TYR A 207 -23.50 -20.62 -10.34
N ALA A 208 -24.08 -21.83 -10.36
CA ALA A 208 -25.28 -22.05 -11.16
C ALA A 208 -26.41 -21.15 -10.69
N ASP A 209 -26.98 -20.38 -11.63
CA ASP A 209 -28.06 -19.42 -11.41
C ASP A 209 -27.72 -18.27 -10.43
N ALA A 210 -26.46 -18.16 -9.99
CA ALA A 210 -26.00 -17.02 -9.20
C ALA A 210 -25.91 -15.77 -10.07
N ARG A 211 -26.31 -14.61 -9.52
CA ARG A 211 -26.30 -13.34 -10.24
C ARG A 211 -25.76 -12.21 -9.39
N ALA A 212 -25.19 -11.21 -10.06
CA ALA A 212 -24.79 -9.95 -9.47
C ALA A 212 -25.68 -8.83 -10.00
N GLU A 213 -26.19 -8.03 -9.09
CA GLU A 213 -26.90 -6.79 -9.37
C GLU A 213 -25.98 -5.62 -9.02
N ILE A 214 -25.67 -4.77 -10.01
CA ILE A 214 -24.72 -3.66 -9.85
C ILE A 214 -25.49 -2.38 -10.09
N CYS A 215 -25.55 -1.52 -9.08
CA CYS A 215 -26.27 -0.26 -9.08
C CYS A 215 -25.28 0.91 -8.94
N LEU A 216 -25.51 1.98 -9.68
CA LEU A 216 -24.87 3.28 -9.48
C LEU A 216 -25.92 4.25 -8.95
N LEU A 217 -25.60 4.90 -7.82
CA LEU A 217 -26.50 5.83 -7.15
C LEU A 217 -25.86 7.21 -7.01
N ASP A 218 -26.69 8.24 -7.15
CA ASP A 218 -26.41 9.61 -6.74
C ASP A 218 -27.25 9.93 -5.48
N GLY A 219 -26.63 9.89 -4.32
CA GLY A 219 -27.36 9.85 -3.05
C GLY A 219 -28.28 8.64 -2.98
N HIS A 220 -29.58 8.87 -2.96
CA HIS A 220 -30.59 7.79 -2.94
C HIS A 220 -31.18 7.48 -4.33
N GLN A 221 -30.81 8.24 -5.34
CA GLN A 221 -31.34 8.07 -6.71
C GLN A 221 -30.49 7.06 -7.48
N MET A 222 -31.08 5.97 -7.94
CA MET A 222 -30.45 5.05 -8.87
C MET A 222 -30.38 5.69 -10.25
N ILE A 223 -29.16 5.81 -10.80
CA ILE A 223 -28.91 6.43 -12.11
C ILE A 223 -28.49 5.42 -13.19
N ALA A 224 -27.99 4.25 -12.76
CA ALA A 224 -27.75 3.12 -13.66
C ALA A 224 -27.83 1.79 -12.91
N LYS A 225 -28.16 0.72 -13.61
CA LYS A 225 -28.23 -0.64 -13.09
C LYS A 225 -27.89 -1.63 -14.18
N GLU A 226 -27.17 -2.68 -13.82
CA GLU A 226 -26.86 -3.84 -14.65
C GLU A 226 -27.03 -5.12 -13.83
N GLU A 227 -27.47 -6.22 -14.49
CA GLU A 227 -27.54 -7.54 -13.88
C GLU A 227 -26.77 -8.52 -14.76
N VAL A 228 -25.86 -9.28 -14.13
CA VAL A 228 -24.97 -10.21 -14.81
C VAL A 228 -24.90 -11.55 -14.07
N SER A 229 -24.66 -12.64 -14.80
CA SER A 229 -24.40 -13.94 -14.17
C SER A 229 -23.06 -13.95 -13.48
N VAL A 230 -22.99 -14.54 -12.29
CA VAL A 230 -21.75 -14.70 -11.51
C VAL A 230 -20.98 -15.92 -11.99
N SER A 231 -19.66 -15.76 -12.11
CA SER A 231 -18.69 -16.81 -12.40
C SER A 231 -17.38 -16.48 -11.70
N GLU A 232 -16.36 -17.32 -11.78
CA GLU A 232 -15.05 -17.06 -11.16
C GLU A 232 -14.45 -15.71 -11.57
N SER A 233 -14.73 -15.27 -12.80
CA SER A 233 -14.38 -13.93 -13.29
C SER A 233 -15.44 -13.46 -14.26
N PHE A 234 -15.98 -12.26 -14.03
CA PHE A 234 -17.01 -11.67 -14.88
C PHE A 234 -16.88 -10.16 -14.94
N ARG A 235 -17.64 -9.54 -15.85
CA ARG A 235 -17.61 -8.11 -16.09
C ARG A 235 -19.01 -7.58 -16.26
N ALA A 236 -19.19 -6.33 -15.82
CA ALA A 236 -20.38 -5.52 -16.10
C ALA A 236 -19.98 -4.19 -16.74
N ASP A 237 -20.82 -3.71 -17.66
CA ASP A 237 -20.63 -2.43 -18.35
C ASP A 237 -21.87 -1.57 -18.16
N LEU A 238 -21.82 -0.61 -17.22
CA LEU A 238 -22.93 0.30 -16.97
C LEU A 238 -22.87 1.48 -17.94
N THR A 239 -23.96 1.74 -18.66
CA THR A 239 -24.15 2.97 -19.43
C THR A 239 -24.97 3.95 -18.61
N ILE A 240 -24.52 5.19 -18.51
CA ILE A 240 -25.17 6.24 -17.71
C ILE A 240 -25.76 7.26 -18.68
N SER A 241 -27.07 7.41 -18.61
CA SER A 241 -27.83 8.27 -19.57
C SER A 241 -27.71 9.76 -19.24
N GLU A 242 -27.63 10.10 -17.97
CA GLU A 242 -27.54 11.48 -17.49
C GLU A 242 -26.11 11.94 -17.41
N PRO A 243 -25.81 13.22 -17.60
CA PRO A 243 -24.48 13.77 -17.39
C PRO A 243 -24.03 13.59 -15.93
N VAL A 244 -22.77 13.16 -15.74
CA VAL A 244 -22.15 13.04 -14.42
C VAL A 244 -21.35 14.29 -14.08
N GLN A 245 -21.28 14.61 -12.81
CA GLN A 245 -20.40 15.65 -12.29
C GLN A 245 -19.00 15.11 -12.10
N LEU A 246 -18.00 15.87 -12.59
CA LEU A 246 -16.60 15.45 -12.54
C LEU A 246 -16.00 15.74 -11.16
N TRP A 247 -15.33 14.75 -10.60
CA TRP A 247 -14.60 14.85 -9.34
C TRP A 247 -13.33 15.71 -9.49
N ASN A 248 -13.11 16.64 -8.55
CA ASN A 248 -11.88 17.42 -8.42
C ASN A 248 -11.75 17.96 -6.97
N CYS A 249 -10.67 18.67 -6.66
CA CYS A 249 -10.41 19.16 -5.29
C CYS A 249 -11.38 20.23 -4.80
N ASP A 250 -12.03 20.99 -5.70
CA ASP A 250 -12.98 22.03 -5.35
C ASP A 250 -14.40 21.46 -5.20
N ASP A 251 -14.68 20.38 -5.91
CA ASP A 251 -15.95 19.70 -5.94
C ASP A 251 -15.75 18.18 -6.04
N PRO A 252 -15.49 17.52 -4.90
CA PRO A 252 -15.15 16.10 -4.85
C PRO A 252 -16.40 15.20 -4.92
N LYS A 253 -17.16 15.32 -6.03
CA LYS A 253 -18.38 14.56 -6.22
C LYS A 253 -18.11 13.08 -6.34
N LEU A 254 -18.67 12.30 -5.43
CA LEU A 254 -18.67 10.84 -5.43
C LEU A 254 -20.07 10.30 -5.67
N TYR A 255 -20.11 9.17 -6.35
CA TYR A 255 -21.27 8.32 -6.57
C TYR A 255 -21.09 7.01 -5.84
N GLN A 256 -22.17 6.38 -5.41
CA GLN A 256 -22.11 5.08 -4.75
C GLN A 256 -22.35 3.97 -5.77
N VAL A 257 -21.40 3.05 -5.87
CA VAL A 257 -21.58 1.74 -6.51
C VAL A 257 -22.03 0.76 -5.43
N GLU A 258 -23.08 0.03 -5.67
CA GLU A 258 -23.54 -1.04 -4.79
C GLU A 258 -23.63 -2.32 -5.60
N ILE A 259 -22.87 -3.35 -5.19
CA ILE A 259 -22.85 -4.66 -5.82
C ILE A 259 -23.52 -5.63 -4.87
N ARG A 260 -24.57 -6.28 -5.34
CA ARG A 260 -25.33 -7.29 -4.61
C ARG A 260 -25.15 -8.64 -5.27
N ILE A 261 -24.67 -9.62 -4.52
CA ILE A 261 -24.48 -11.00 -5.00
C ILE A 261 -25.64 -11.85 -4.46
N PHE A 262 -26.29 -12.56 -5.37
CA PHE A 262 -27.35 -13.50 -5.05
C PHE A 262 -26.91 -14.92 -5.45
N ASP A 263 -27.26 -15.89 -4.63
CA ASP A 263 -27.02 -17.30 -4.94
C ASP A 263 -28.03 -17.85 -5.97
N GLY A 264 -27.93 -19.15 -6.30
CA GLY A 264 -28.82 -19.82 -7.25
C GLY A 264 -30.26 -20.01 -6.72
N GLN A 265 -30.53 -19.78 -5.45
CA GLN A 265 -31.85 -19.75 -4.85
C GLN A 265 -32.50 -18.35 -4.87
N GLY A 266 -31.69 -17.34 -5.18
CA GLY A 266 -32.09 -15.93 -5.18
C GLY A 266 -31.91 -15.24 -3.84
N ASP A 267 -31.24 -15.87 -2.89
CA ASP A 267 -30.91 -15.27 -1.59
C ASP A 267 -29.74 -14.32 -1.73
N LEU A 268 -29.87 -13.12 -1.11
CA LEU A 268 -28.81 -12.13 -1.06
C LEU A 268 -27.70 -12.58 -0.09
N ILE A 269 -26.50 -12.80 -0.58
CA ILE A 269 -25.38 -13.35 0.19
C ILE A 269 -24.23 -12.38 0.44
N GLU A 270 -24.09 -11.35 -0.40
CA GLU A 270 -23.08 -10.31 -0.21
C GLU A 270 -23.55 -8.95 -0.75
N ILE A 271 -23.19 -7.89 -0.03
CA ILE A 271 -23.35 -6.49 -0.50
C ILE A 271 -22.03 -5.78 -0.35
N ILE A 272 -21.57 -5.16 -1.45
CA ILE A 272 -20.33 -4.40 -1.49
C ILE A 272 -20.66 -2.95 -1.88
N PRO A 273 -20.66 -2.01 -0.94
CA PRO A 273 -20.73 -0.58 -1.24
C PRO A 273 -19.33 -0.06 -1.60
N TYR A 274 -19.24 0.79 -2.62
CA TYR A 274 -18.02 1.49 -2.98
C TYR A 274 -18.33 2.91 -3.48
N GLN A 275 -17.44 3.86 -3.17
CA GLN A 275 -17.58 5.24 -3.67
C GLN A 275 -16.65 5.48 -4.85
N VAL A 276 -17.12 6.12 -5.89
CA VAL A 276 -16.35 6.42 -7.10
C VAL A 276 -16.64 7.83 -7.62
N GLY A 277 -15.63 8.47 -8.17
CA GLY A 277 -15.74 9.73 -8.88
C GLY A 277 -15.38 9.58 -10.35
N PHE A 278 -15.98 10.39 -11.20
CA PHE A 278 -15.64 10.48 -12.62
C PHE A 278 -14.58 11.55 -12.82
N ARG A 279 -13.46 11.19 -13.40
CA ARG A 279 -12.39 12.12 -13.73
C ARG A 279 -11.50 11.57 -14.84
N THR A 280 -10.78 12.48 -15.50
CA THR A 280 -9.74 12.14 -16.48
C THR A 280 -8.44 12.85 -16.13
N ILE A 281 -7.31 12.17 -16.22
CA ILE A 281 -6.00 12.78 -16.10
C ILE A 281 -5.15 12.42 -17.32
N CYS A 282 -4.41 13.39 -17.86
CA CYS A 282 -3.52 13.18 -18.99
C CYS A 282 -2.39 14.23 -19.02
N ILE A 283 -1.38 13.95 -19.81
CA ILE A 283 -0.38 14.96 -20.21
C ILE A 283 -0.67 15.36 -21.66
N GLU A 284 -0.89 16.64 -21.88
CA GLU A 284 -1.12 17.22 -23.18
C GLU A 284 -0.30 18.50 -23.33
N ASP A 285 0.47 18.62 -24.40
CA ASP A 285 1.38 19.73 -24.66
C ASP A 285 2.38 20.00 -23.51
N GLY A 286 2.89 18.93 -22.87
CA GLY A 286 3.80 19.02 -21.73
C GLY A 286 3.15 19.48 -20.41
N ILE A 287 1.81 19.55 -20.36
CA ILE A 287 1.05 20.01 -19.20
C ILE A 287 0.18 18.87 -18.67
N ILE A 288 0.22 18.64 -17.37
CA ILE A 288 -0.72 17.73 -16.69
C ILE A 288 -2.09 18.40 -16.63
N LYS A 289 -3.10 17.71 -17.14
CA LYS A 289 -4.48 18.17 -17.12
C LYS A 289 -5.38 17.19 -16.35
N LEU A 290 -6.19 17.72 -15.46
CA LEU A 290 -7.30 17.01 -14.82
C LEU A 290 -8.62 17.58 -15.39
N ASN A 291 -9.47 16.71 -15.91
CA ASN A 291 -10.74 17.09 -16.53
C ASN A 291 -10.56 18.18 -17.62
N GLY A 292 -9.50 18.05 -18.42
CA GLY A 292 -9.17 19.00 -19.48
C GLY A 292 -8.60 20.35 -19.03
N ARG A 293 -8.46 20.59 -17.74
CA ARG A 293 -7.88 21.82 -17.16
C ARG A 293 -6.48 21.54 -16.62
N ARG A 294 -5.59 22.52 -16.74
CA ARG A 294 -4.24 22.44 -16.15
C ARG A 294 -4.37 22.10 -14.67
N LEU A 295 -3.69 21.02 -14.25
CA LEU A 295 -3.57 20.65 -12.85
C LEU A 295 -2.47 21.48 -12.19
N ILE A 296 -2.80 22.15 -11.10
CA ILE A 296 -1.85 22.82 -10.22
C ILE A 296 -1.80 22.01 -8.93
N ILE A 297 -0.64 21.47 -8.63
CA ILE A 297 -0.39 20.70 -7.41
C ILE A 297 0.18 21.66 -6.36
N ASN A 298 -0.59 21.86 -5.30
CA ASN A 298 -0.15 22.49 -4.07
C ASN A 298 -0.14 21.41 -3.00
N GLY A 299 0.93 20.61 -2.99
CA GLY A 299 0.98 19.35 -2.26
C GLY A 299 2.01 19.32 -1.15
N VAL A 300 1.90 18.30 -0.32
CA VAL A 300 2.85 17.98 0.75
C VAL A 300 3.20 16.50 0.70
N ASN A 301 4.35 16.14 1.30
CA ASN A 301 4.67 14.78 1.66
C ASN A 301 4.11 14.49 3.07
N ARG A 302 3.50 13.33 3.27
CA ARG A 302 2.92 12.94 4.55
C ARG A 302 3.49 11.62 5.02
N HIS A 303 4.13 11.62 6.18
CA HIS A 303 4.35 10.40 6.94
C HIS A 303 3.13 10.10 7.81
N GLU A 304 2.73 8.82 7.91
CA GLU A 304 1.81 8.38 8.96
C GLU A 304 2.52 8.48 10.31
N TRP A 305 2.25 9.54 11.04
CA TRP A 305 2.99 9.84 12.24
C TRP A 305 2.16 10.58 13.30
N ASN A 306 2.30 10.10 14.53
CA ASN A 306 1.84 10.80 15.72
C ASN A 306 2.98 10.86 16.75
N ALA A 307 3.20 12.00 17.37
CA ALA A 307 4.31 12.23 18.30
C ALA A 307 4.30 11.32 19.55
N LYS A 308 3.15 10.70 19.87
CA LYS A 308 3.00 9.82 21.04
C LYS A 308 3.01 8.35 20.68
N SER A 309 2.38 7.98 19.57
CA SER A 309 2.14 6.60 19.17
C SER A 309 2.97 6.14 17.96
N GLY A 310 3.86 7.01 17.45
CA GLY A 310 4.65 6.69 16.26
C GLY A 310 3.75 6.54 15.03
N ARG A 311 3.89 5.43 14.31
CA ARG A 311 3.06 5.09 13.14
C ARG A 311 1.70 4.43 13.49
N CYS A 312 1.43 4.18 14.75
CA CYS A 312 0.11 3.72 15.20
C CYS A 312 -0.84 4.91 15.27
N ILE A 313 -1.28 5.40 14.12
CA ILE A 313 -2.19 6.54 14.03
C ILE A 313 -3.65 6.12 14.20
N SER A 314 -4.48 7.06 14.60
CA SER A 314 -5.92 6.90 14.74
C SER A 314 -6.67 7.56 13.59
N GLU A 315 -7.94 7.23 13.48
CA GLU A 315 -8.86 7.91 12.56
C GLU A 315 -8.92 9.44 12.81
N ASN A 316 -8.82 9.88 14.07
CA ASN A 316 -8.78 11.30 14.40
C ASN A 316 -7.51 11.99 13.90
N ASP A 317 -6.39 11.29 13.84
CA ASP A 317 -5.15 11.84 13.27
C ASP A 317 -5.33 12.07 11.76
N GLU A 318 -5.94 11.13 11.05
CA GLU A 318 -6.25 11.29 9.61
C GLU A 318 -7.20 12.46 9.34
N ILE A 319 -8.28 12.58 10.14
CA ILE A 319 -9.24 13.69 10.02
C ILE A 319 -8.52 15.02 10.27
N TYR A 320 -7.68 15.10 11.31
CA TYR A 320 -6.93 16.30 11.62
C TYR A 320 -6.00 16.72 10.47
N ASP A 321 -5.30 15.76 9.86
CA ASP A 321 -4.40 16.02 8.73
C ASP A 321 -5.17 16.55 7.50
N ILE A 322 -6.29 15.91 7.15
CA ILE A 322 -7.17 16.39 6.05
C ILE A 322 -7.67 17.81 6.32
N GLU A 323 -8.16 18.08 7.51
CA GLU A 323 -8.63 19.42 7.87
C GLU A 323 -7.49 20.46 7.84
N CYS A 324 -6.30 20.08 8.28
CA CYS A 324 -5.12 20.93 8.20
C CYS A 324 -4.75 21.25 6.76
N MET A 325 -4.73 20.25 5.88
CA MET A 325 -4.48 20.44 4.44
C MET A 325 -5.51 21.39 3.82
N LYS A 326 -6.80 21.17 4.05
CA LYS A 326 -7.87 22.01 3.49
C LYS A 326 -7.77 23.46 3.99
N ARG A 327 -7.51 23.69 5.29
CA ARG A 327 -7.34 25.03 5.86
C ARG A 327 -6.16 25.80 5.28
N ASN A 328 -5.14 25.10 4.78
CA ASN A 328 -3.93 25.69 4.21
C ASN A 328 -3.92 25.64 2.67
N ASN A 329 -5.05 25.37 2.02
CA ASN A 329 -5.18 25.26 0.57
C ASN A 329 -4.23 24.22 -0.06
N ILE A 330 -3.92 23.16 0.68
CA ILE A 330 -3.18 22.01 0.19
C ILE A 330 -4.19 21.08 -0.50
N ASN A 331 -3.93 20.72 -1.75
CA ASN A 331 -4.83 19.92 -2.57
C ASN A 331 -4.25 18.56 -2.97
N ALA A 332 -3.03 18.25 -2.56
CA ALA A 332 -2.36 17.02 -2.93
C ALA A 332 -1.46 16.48 -1.81
N VAL A 333 -1.30 15.17 -1.79
CA VAL A 333 -0.42 14.47 -0.86
C VAL A 333 0.35 13.37 -1.57
N ARG A 334 1.64 13.25 -1.27
CA ARG A 334 2.42 12.04 -1.55
C ARG A 334 2.51 11.24 -0.27
N THR A 335 2.14 9.96 -0.35
CA THR A 335 2.25 9.04 0.80
C THR A 335 3.70 8.61 0.96
N CYS A 336 4.50 9.43 1.61
CA CYS A 336 5.94 9.26 1.70
C CYS A 336 6.31 8.34 2.88
N HIS A 337 7.04 7.26 2.66
CA HIS A 337 7.45 6.66 1.38
C HIS A 337 6.96 5.20 1.35
N TYR A 338 5.67 5.03 1.56
CA TYR A 338 4.97 3.74 1.74
C TYR A 338 3.44 3.93 1.64
N PRO A 339 2.68 2.86 1.45
CA PRO A 339 1.22 2.90 1.52
C PRO A 339 0.71 3.31 2.91
N ASP A 340 -0.14 4.34 2.94
CA ASP A 340 -0.88 4.73 4.14
C ASP A 340 -1.99 3.72 4.47
N ARG A 341 -2.65 3.84 5.62
CA ARG A 341 -3.84 3.05 5.95
C ARG A 341 -4.91 3.20 4.87
N THR A 342 -5.66 2.14 4.62
CA THR A 342 -6.72 2.15 3.59
C THR A 342 -7.75 3.25 3.82
N THR A 343 -8.07 3.58 5.06
CA THR A 343 -8.99 4.65 5.44
C THR A 343 -8.56 6.02 4.95
N TRP A 344 -7.25 6.28 4.85
CA TRP A 344 -6.70 7.53 4.33
C TRP A 344 -7.16 7.84 2.90
N TYR A 345 -7.16 6.85 2.04
CA TYR A 345 -7.53 7.03 0.63
C TYR A 345 -9.03 7.33 0.46
N TYR A 346 -9.90 6.71 1.25
CA TYR A 346 -11.32 7.05 1.28
C TYR A 346 -11.54 8.49 1.71
N ARG A 347 -10.81 8.96 2.73
CA ARG A 347 -10.87 10.36 3.17
C ARG A 347 -10.36 11.33 2.11
N CYS A 348 -9.31 10.96 1.37
CA CYS A 348 -8.81 11.76 0.25
C CYS A 348 -9.83 11.83 -0.88
N ASP A 349 -10.52 10.74 -1.20
CA ASP A 349 -11.60 10.71 -2.17
C ASP A 349 -12.73 11.68 -1.78
N GLU A 350 -13.18 11.64 -0.53
CA GLU A 350 -14.25 12.49 0.02
C GLU A 350 -13.84 13.96 0.13
N ALA A 351 -12.62 14.24 0.53
CA ALA A 351 -12.11 15.58 0.74
C ALA A 351 -11.60 16.27 -0.55
N GLY A 352 -11.43 15.54 -1.64
CA GLY A 352 -10.84 16.06 -2.87
C GLY A 352 -9.35 16.34 -2.77
N ILE A 353 -8.62 15.51 -2.03
CA ILE A 353 -7.15 15.57 -1.97
C ILE A 353 -6.58 14.63 -3.02
N TYR A 354 -5.77 15.14 -3.93
CA TYR A 354 -5.08 14.33 -4.93
C TYR A 354 -3.99 13.49 -4.28
N VAL A 355 -3.88 12.23 -4.64
CA VAL A 355 -2.94 11.30 -4.05
C VAL A 355 -1.90 10.85 -5.07
N MET A 356 -0.64 10.94 -4.68
CA MET A 356 0.47 10.21 -5.28
C MET A 356 0.74 9.01 -4.36
N ALA A 357 0.20 7.85 -4.76
CA ALA A 357 0.28 6.62 -3.97
C ALA A 357 1.64 5.95 -4.18
N GLU A 358 2.44 5.88 -3.14
CA GLU A 358 3.82 5.40 -3.22
C GLU A 358 3.96 3.95 -2.75
N VAL A 359 4.73 3.20 -3.51
CA VAL A 359 5.11 1.83 -3.16
C VAL A 359 6.06 1.85 -1.97
N ASN A 360 5.95 0.88 -1.08
CA ASN A 360 6.90 0.68 0.01
C ASN A 360 8.25 0.21 -0.52
N LEU A 361 9.02 1.14 -1.05
CA LEU A 361 10.36 0.92 -1.59
C LEU A 361 11.24 2.13 -1.33
N GLU A 362 12.23 1.93 -0.47
CA GLU A 362 13.37 2.83 -0.33
C GLU A 362 14.61 2.01 0.02
N SER A 363 15.71 2.31 -0.63
CA SER A 363 16.99 1.66 -0.39
C SER A 363 18.11 2.68 -0.24
N HIS A 364 17.90 3.65 0.65
CA HIS A 364 18.74 4.84 0.82
C HIS A 364 20.20 4.49 1.04
N GLY A 365 20.51 3.53 1.90
CA GLY A 365 21.88 3.08 2.14
C GLY A 365 22.60 2.54 0.89
N SER A 366 21.83 2.01 -0.07
CA SER A 366 22.33 1.60 -1.39
C SER A 366 22.37 2.78 -2.37
N TRP A 367 21.33 3.60 -2.41
CA TRP A 367 21.18 4.75 -3.30
C TRP A 367 22.30 5.78 -3.12
N GLN A 368 22.73 6.05 -1.91
CA GLN A 368 23.85 6.94 -1.58
C GLN A 368 25.15 6.61 -2.33
N LYS A 369 25.31 5.38 -2.75
CA LYS A 369 26.52 4.92 -3.45
C LYS A 369 26.46 5.16 -4.95
N MET A 370 25.29 5.41 -5.52
CA MET A 370 25.02 5.86 -6.91
C MET A 370 25.88 5.17 -7.99
N GLY A 371 26.03 3.84 -7.92
CA GLY A 371 26.90 3.09 -8.83
C GLY A 371 28.39 3.25 -8.62
N ALA A 372 28.83 4.08 -7.67
CA ALA A 372 30.27 4.24 -7.37
C ALA A 372 30.88 3.03 -6.67
N VAL A 373 30.06 2.13 -6.17
CA VAL A 373 30.42 0.85 -5.56
C VAL A 373 29.94 -0.28 -6.46
N GLU A 374 30.29 -1.52 -6.16
CA GLU A 374 29.85 -2.69 -6.93
C GLU A 374 28.35 -2.63 -7.25
N PRO A 375 27.92 -3.01 -8.47
CA PRO A 375 26.51 -2.96 -8.88
C PRO A 375 25.55 -3.67 -7.93
N SER A 376 26.02 -4.71 -7.22
CA SER A 376 25.27 -5.45 -6.20
C SER A 376 24.85 -4.62 -4.99
N TRP A 377 25.43 -3.44 -4.79
CA TRP A 377 25.04 -2.50 -3.74
C TRP A 377 23.90 -1.55 -4.16
N ASN A 378 23.58 -1.47 -5.42
CA ASN A 378 22.45 -0.67 -5.90
C ASN A 378 21.18 -1.52 -5.86
N VAL A 379 20.64 -1.72 -4.67
CA VAL A 379 19.42 -2.47 -4.43
C VAL A 379 18.21 -1.56 -4.63
N PRO A 380 17.17 -1.98 -5.39
CA PRO A 380 17.11 -3.18 -6.22
C PRO A 380 17.89 -3.03 -7.54
N GLY A 381 18.09 -1.81 -8.06
CA GLY A 381 18.83 -1.49 -9.28
C GLY A 381 18.47 -2.37 -10.47
N SER A 382 19.47 -3.09 -10.99
CA SER A 382 19.30 -4.08 -12.07
C SER A 382 19.59 -5.52 -11.58
N VAL A 383 19.46 -5.79 -10.29
CA VAL A 383 19.71 -7.11 -9.70
C VAL A 383 18.45 -7.96 -9.78
N GLU A 384 18.43 -8.95 -10.67
CA GLU A 384 17.28 -9.82 -10.98
C GLU A 384 16.66 -10.48 -9.74
N LEU A 385 17.46 -10.84 -8.73
CA LEU A 385 16.99 -11.47 -7.49
C LEU A 385 15.99 -10.58 -6.68
N TRP A 386 15.98 -9.27 -6.91
CA TRP A 386 15.04 -8.35 -6.25
C TRP A 386 13.74 -8.14 -7.05
N GLN A 387 13.68 -8.60 -8.30
CA GLN A 387 12.57 -8.26 -9.18
C GLN A 387 11.22 -8.75 -8.65
N ASP A 388 11.14 -10.01 -8.25
CA ASP A 388 9.87 -10.60 -7.82
C ASP A 388 9.34 -9.95 -6.54
N VAL A 389 10.18 -9.71 -5.55
CA VAL A 389 9.75 -9.10 -4.28
C VAL A 389 9.37 -7.64 -4.44
N VAL A 390 10.03 -6.91 -5.36
CA VAL A 390 9.67 -5.51 -5.66
C VAL A 390 8.39 -5.44 -6.47
N LEU A 391 8.20 -6.32 -7.46
CA LEU A 391 6.96 -6.41 -8.22
C LEU A 391 5.77 -6.84 -7.36
N ASP A 392 5.99 -7.64 -6.32
CA ASP A 392 4.96 -7.98 -5.35
C ASP A 392 4.45 -6.72 -4.62
N ARG A 393 5.33 -5.83 -4.18
CA ARG A 393 5.00 -4.54 -3.57
C ARG A 393 4.20 -3.63 -4.50
N VAL A 394 4.57 -3.58 -5.78
CA VAL A 394 3.84 -2.84 -6.82
C VAL A 394 2.42 -3.39 -6.98
N LYS A 395 2.28 -4.71 -7.05
CA LYS A 395 0.98 -5.37 -7.17
C LYS A 395 0.11 -5.09 -5.96
N SER A 396 0.66 -5.23 -4.76
CA SER A 396 -0.05 -4.95 -3.51
C SER A 396 -0.54 -3.51 -3.46
N ASN A 397 0.31 -2.53 -3.76
CA ASN A 397 -0.07 -1.12 -3.82
C ASN A 397 -1.17 -0.86 -4.87
N PHE A 398 -1.05 -1.45 -6.06
CA PHE A 398 -2.05 -1.33 -7.11
C PHE A 398 -3.39 -1.95 -6.71
N GLU A 399 -3.40 -3.20 -6.29
CA GLU A 399 -4.63 -3.93 -5.96
C GLU A 399 -5.38 -3.31 -4.77
N MET A 400 -4.67 -2.75 -3.79
CA MET A 400 -5.27 -2.03 -2.66
C MET A 400 -5.96 -0.73 -3.08
N PHE A 401 -5.35 0.05 -4.00
CA PHE A 401 -5.75 1.43 -4.23
C PHE A 401 -6.29 1.75 -5.63
N LYS A 402 -6.39 0.77 -6.51
CA LYS A 402 -6.81 0.92 -7.91
C LYS A 402 -8.19 1.58 -8.10
N ASN A 403 -9.08 1.45 -7.13
CA ASN A 403 -10.44 2.00 -7.22
C ASN A 403 -10.55 3.42 -6.66
N HIS A 404 -9.54 3.95 -5.96
CA HIS A 404 -9.59 5.29 -5.37
C HIS A 404 -9.52 6.38 -6.43
N THR A 405 -10.51 7.27 -6.40
CA THR A 405 -10.63 8.38 -7.34
C THR A 405 -9.52 9.41 -7.14
N SER A 406 -9.10 9.64 -5.90
CA SER A 406 -8.04 10.58 -5.52
C SER A 406 -6.67 10.19 -6.03
N VAL A 407 -6.39 8.90 -6.24
CA VAL A 407 -5.09 8.43 -6.75
C VAL A 407 -4.92 8.87 -8.20
N LEU A 408 -4.07 9.87 -8.44
CA LEU A 408 -3.73 10.39 -9.75
C LEU A 408 -2.38 9.88 -10.27
N PHE A 409 -1.48 9.55 -9.34
CA PHE A 409 -0.14 9.07 -9.64
C PHE A 409 0.15 7.77 -8.89
N TRP A 410 0.81 6.85 -9.57
CA TRP A 410 1.51 5.73 -9.01
C TRP A 410 2.98 6.09 -8.85
N SER A 411 3.49 6.15 -7.63
CA SER A 411 4.90 6.42 -7.38
C SER A 411 5.64 5.12 -7.10
N LEU A 412 6.78 4.93 -7.77
CA LEU A 412 7.53 3.67 -7.72
C LEU A 412 8.33 3.48 -6.43
N GLY A 413 8.38 4.50 -5.58
CA GLY A 413 9.13 4.50 -4.32
C GLY A 413 9.95 5.76 -4.17
N ASN A 414 10.92 5.71 -3.27
CA ASN A 414 11.81 6.79 -2.91
C ASN A 414 13.27 6.31 -2.95
N GLU A 415 14.19 7.22 -3.22
CA GLU A 415 15.65 7.14 -3.03
C GLU A 415 16.28 5.75 -3.26
N SER A 416 15.86 5.10 -4.34
CA SER A 416 16.43 3.85 -4.84
C SER A 416 17.06 4.08 -6.22
N TYR A 417 18.24 3.54 -6.48
CA TYR A 417 18.94 3.77 -7.74
C TYR A 417 18.17 3.18 -8.92
N ALA A 418 17.83 4.01 -9.90
CA ALA A 418 17.06 3.59 -11.07
C ALA A 418 17.81 2.52 -11.89
N GLY A 419 17.10 1.45 -12.21
CA GLY A 419 17.61 0.30 -12.95
C GLY A 419 16.49 -0.53 -13.59
N GLU A 420 16.82 -1.72 -14.08
CA GLU A 420 15.86 -2.59 -14.78
C GLU A 420 14.66 -2.95 -13.89
N VAL A 421 14.84 -3.13 -12.58
CA VAL A 421 13.74 -3.49 -11.67
C VAL A 421 12.69 -2.36 -11.62
N LEU A 422 13.11 -1.09 -11.52
CA LEU A 422 12.18 0.05 -11.53
C LEU A 422 11.51 0.25 -12.89
N LYS A 423 12.21 -0.07 -13.98
CA LYS A 423 11.62 -0.08 -15.32
C LYS A 423 10.48 -1.12 -15.43
N GLU A 424 10.66 -2.31 -14.86
CA GLU A 424 9.60 -3.33 -14.81
C GLU A 424 8.41 -2.90 -13.94
N MET A 425 8.66 -2.18 -12.83
CA MET A 425 7.59 -1.58 -12.01
C MET A 425 6.77 -0.58 -12.85
N ASN A 426 7.43 0.31 -13.58
CA ASN A 426 6.78 1.26 -14.47
C ASN A 426 5.96 0.53 -15.56
N ALA A 427 6.54 -0.49 -16.17
CA ALA A 427 5.87 -1.29 -17.21
C ALA A 427 4.60 -1.99 -16.66
N TYR A 428 4.64 -2.46 -15.42
CA TYR A 428 3.46 -3.04 -14.77
C TYR A 428 2.31 -2.03 -14.67
N TYR A 429 2.56 -0.84 -14.11
CA TYR A 429 1.52 0.19 -14.00
C TYR A 429 1.00 0.64 -15.34
N LYS A 430 1.87 0.89 -16.32
CA LYS A 430 1.48 1.29 -17.69
C LYS A 430 0.61 0.26 -18.38
N LYS A 431 0.87 -1.01 -18.14
CA LYS A 431 0.07 -2.12 -18.67
C LYS A 431 -1.28 -2.26 -17.96
N ARG A 432 -1.28 -2.13 -16.62
CA ARG A 432 -2.49 -2.36 -15.82
C ARG A 432 -3.40 -1.14 -15.81
N ASP A 433 -2.85 0.05 -15.67
CA ASP A 433 -3.60 1.30 -15.51
C ASP A 433 -3.02 2.44 -16.36
N PRO A 434 -3.23 2.40 -17.67
CA PRO A 434 -2.73 3.46 -18.56
C PRO A 434 -3.44 4.81 -18.34
N GLY A 435 -4.51 4.84 -17.54
CA GLY A 435 -5.30 6.02 -17.23
C GLY A 435 -4.74 6.89 -16.10
N ARG A 436 -3.69 6.44 -15.40
CA ARG A 436 -2.99 7.20 -14.36
C ARG A 436 -1.54 7.42 -14.72
N LEU A 437 -0.94 8.43 -14.10
CA LEU A 437 0.46 8.78 -14.33
C LEU A 437 1.38 7.98 -13.40
N VAL A 438 2.59 7.71 -13.86
CA VAL A 438 3.63 7.08 -13.06
C VAL A 438 4.69 8.13 -12.71
N HIS A 439 5.14 8.10 -11.47
CA HIS A 439 6.14 9.00 -10.90
C HIS A 439 7.35 8.23 -10.38
N TYR A 440 8.53 8.79 -10.60
CA TYR A 440 9.76 8.41 -9.91
C TYR A 440 10.84 9.49 -10.06
N GLU A 441 11.49 9.88 -8.94
CA GLU A 441 12.53 10.92 -8.93
C GLU A 441 13.93 10.40 -9.23
N GLY A 442 14.23 9.14 -8.92
CA GLY A 442 15.60 8.56 -9.04
C GLY A 442 16.13 8.50 -10.47
N VAL A 443 15.29 8.74 -11.47
CA VAL A 443 15.71 8.92 -12.89
C VAL A 443 16.68 10.09 -13.03
N PHE A 444 16.57 11.13 -12.22
CA PHE A 444 17.52 12.24 -12.21
C PHE A 444 18.96 11.78 -11.98
N GLN A 445 19.16 10.71 -11.21
CA GLN A 445 20.48 10.16 -10.88
C GLN A 445 20.98 9.17 -11.95
N ASN A 446 20.09 8.58 -12.77
CA ASN A 446 20.44 7.63 -13.82
C ASN A 446 19.62 7.88 -15.10
N ARG A 447 20.15 8.75 -15.95
CA ARG A 447 19.46 9.21 -17.16
C ARG A 447 19.31 8.15 -18.26
N ASP A 448 19.97 7.01 -18.16
CA ASP A 448 19.80 5.90 -19.11
C ASP A 448 18.35 5.36 -19.10
N TYR A 449 17.61 5.62 -18.04
CA TYR A 449 16.22 5.22 -17.87
C TYR A 449 15.20 6.34 -18.08
N GLU A 450 15.62 7.51 -18.57
CA GLU A 450 14.77 8.70 -18.72
C GLU A 450 13.49 8.44 -19.54
N ASP A 451 13.59 7.68 -20.62
CA ASP A 451 12.45 7.41 -21.49
C ASP A 451 11.58 6.22 -21.02
N ASN A 452 12.03 5.45 -20.03
CA ASN A 452 11.42 4.18 -19.63
C ASN A 452 10.82 4.18 -18.23
N ILE A 453 11.10 5.20 -17.43
CA ILE A 453 10.62 5.33 -16.06
C ILE A 453 10.04 6.72 -15.86
N SER A 454 8.89 6.80 -15.19
CA SER A 454 8.19 8.05 -14.88
C SER A 454 7.62 8.80 -16.09
N ASP A 455 6.43 9.34 -15.95
CA ASP A 455 5.78 10.23 -16.93
C ASP A 455 6.16 11.70 -16.74
N VAL A 456 6.83 12.00 -15.62
CA VAL A 456 7.20 13.36 -15.23
C VAL A 456 8.69 13.43 -14.96
N GLU A 457 9.27 14.60 -15.18
CA GLU A 457 10.58 14.95 -14.61
C GLU A 457 10.36 15.30 -13.14
N SER A 458 11.01 14.58 -12.25
CA SER A 458 10.85 14.78 -10.82
C SER A 458 12.20 14.96 -10.16
N GLN A 459 12.29 15.93 -9.27
CA GLN A 459 13.50 16.21 -8.50
C GLN A 459 13.16 16.63 -7.08
N MET A 460 14.05 16.32 -6.16
CA MET A 460 14.02 16.82 -4.79
C MET A 460 14.79 18.13 -4.71
N TYR A 461 14.27 19.10 -3.98
CA TYR A 461 14.96 20.35 -3.59
C TYR A 461 15.57 21.15 -4.74
N ALA A 462 15.11 20.96 -5.97
CA ALA A 462 15.65 21.71 -7.11
C ALA A 462 15.35 23.21 -6.96
N PRO A 463 16.38 24.07 -6.99
CA PRO A 463 16.17 25.51 -6.86
C PRO A 463 15.46 26.07 -8.12
N PRO A 464 14.75 27.21 -8.02
CA PRO A 464 13.97 27.78 -9.13
C PRO A 464 14.77 27.97 -10.43
N GLY A 465 16.07 28.27 -10.31
CA GLY A 465 16.97 28.39 -11.48
C GLY A 465 17.12 27.08 -12.26
N ARG A 466 17.19 25.95 -11.55
CA ARG A 466 17.28 24.61 -12.17
C ARG A 466 15.97 24.23 -12.89
N VAL A 467 14.84 24.51 -12.25
CA VAL A 467 13.52 24.27 -12.87
C VAL A 467 13.36 25.11 -14.13
N ARG A 468 13.77 26.40 -14.09
CA ARG A 468 13.74 27.28 -15.25
C ARG A 468 14.63 26.76 -16.38
N GLU A 469 15.87 26.39 -16.07
CA GLU A 469 16.81 25.80 -17.03
C GLU A 469 16.21 24.59 -17.74
N TYR A 470 15.58 23.68 -17.00
CA TYR A 470 14.90 22.52 -17.58
C TYR A 470 13.76 22.93 -18.53
N LEU A 471 12.91 23.86 -18.09
CA LEU A 471 11.74 24.29 -18.87
C LEU A 471 12.09 25.10 -20.12
N GLU A 472 13.25 25.80 -20.15
CA GLU A 472 13.74 26.56 -21.29
C GLU A 472 14.46 25.69 -22.35
N ASN A 473 14.84 24.44 -22.02
CA ASN A 473 15.58 23.53 -22.86
C ASN A 473 14.72 22.43 -23.51
N GLU A 474 13.55 22.78 -24.07
CA GLU A 474 12.64 21.86 -24.77
C GLU A 474 12.29 20.63 -23.92
N PRO A 475 11.60 20.81 -22.79
CA PRO A 475 11.32 19.75 -21.84
C PRO A 475 10.45 18.65 -22.45
N LYS A 476 10.85 17.40 -22.32
CA LYS A 476 10.07 16.23 -22.79
C LYS A 476 8.89 15.90 -21.89
N LYS A 477 9.00 16.21 -20.59
CA LYS A 477 8.05 15.84 -19.54
C LYS A 477 7.68 17.05 -18.69
N PRO A 478 6.47 17.11 -18.13
CA PRO A 478 6.17 18.12 -17.12
C PRO A 478 7.05 17.93 -15.89
N PHE A 479 7.40 19.05 -15.23
CA PHE A 479 8.27 19.04 -14.06
C PHE A 479 7.46 19.04 -12.76
N ILE A 480 7.83 18.16 -11.82
CA ILE A 480 7.30 18.12 -10.46
C ILE A 480 8.45 18.17 -9.46
N LEU A 481 8.34 19.04 -8.46
CA LEU A 481 9.14 18.92 -7.25
C LEU A 481 8.43 17.91 -6.34
N CYS A 482 8.94 16.69 -6.23
CA CYS A 482 8.37 15.71 -5.29
C CYS A 482 8.67 16.08 -3.85
N GLU A 483 9.78 16.78 -3.62
CA GLU A 483 10.15 17.40 -2.36
C GLU A 483 10.76 18.77 -2.64
N TYR A 484 10.17 19.82 -2.09
CA TYR A 484 10.66 21.17 -2.30
C TYR A 484 11.18 21.85 -1.04
N MET A 485 10.70 21.41 0.13
CA MET A 485 11.10 21.89 1.43
C MET A 485 11.13 20.72 2.41
N HIS A 486 12.27 20.54 3.08
CA HIS A 486 12.43 19.51 4.10
C HIS A 486 12.19 20.13 5.47
N ASP A 487 11.03 19.89 6.05
CA ASP A 487 10.66 20.34 7.40
C ASP A 487 10.14 19.17 8.22
N MET A 488 11.04 18.52 8.96
CA MET A 488 10.72 17.39 9.84
C MET A 488 10.69 17.79 11.33
N GLY A 489 10.40 19.05 11.62
CA GLY A 489 10.20 19.57 12.99
C GLY A 489 11.48 20.00 13.72
N ASN A 490 12.66 19.59 13.29
CA ASN A 490 13.94 19.97 13.90
C ASN A 490 14.69 21.06 13.12
N SER A 491 14.34 21.27 11.88
CA SER A 491 14.90 22.30 11.01
C SER A 491 13.87 22.74 10.00
N LEU A 492 13.89 24.03 9.68
CA LEU A 492 13.15 24.53 8.53
C LEU A 492 13.99 24.23 7.29
N GLY A 493 13.38 23.54 6.33
CA GLY A 493 13.91 23.49 4.97
C GLY A 493 13.98 24.91 4.39
N GLY A 494 14.92 25.13 3.51
CA GLY A 494 15.03 26.42 2.84
C GLY A 494 13.79 26.73 1.98
N VAL A 495 13.17 27.85 2.22
CA VAL A 495 12.09 28.41 1.41
C VAL A 495 12.66 29.41 0.41
#